data_65b75e154b56d22452b63c879de4494f
#
_entry.id   65b75e154b56d22452b63c879de4494f
#
_cell.length_a   1.000
_cell.length_b   1.000
_cell.length_c   1.000
_cell.angle_alpha   90.00
_cell.angle_beta   90.00
_cell.angle_gamma   90.00
#
_symmetry.space_group_name_H-M   'P 1'
#
loop_
_entity.id
_entity.type
_entity.pdbx_description
1 polymer ?
#
loop_
_entity_poly.entity_id
_entity_poly.type
_entity_poly.pdbx_seq_one_letter_code
_entity_poly.pdbx_strand_id
1 'polypeptide(L)'
;MFAATLITAAIYFLVACNNNQEPKEEKSPDPEKMTNDTEVHGTLIKPGDVQLTTPLNQEWVTAGKKTYDLKCQSCHKLTDERVVGPGWAGVTKRREPHWIMNMITNVETMLETDPEAQKLLEQCLVRMPNQNLSKDESRHVLEFMRSNDGAK
;
A
#
# COMPACT_ATOMS: atom_id res chain seq x y z
N MET A 1 73.83 11.07 36.47
CA MET A 1 74.72 10.54 35.45
C MET A 1 73.83 10.24 34.23
N PHE A 2 74.11 10.98 33.18
CA PHE A 2 73.67 10.87 31.79
C PHE A 2 72.20 10.62 31.48
N ALA A 3 71.48 11.73 31.27
CA ALA A 3 70.23 11.82 30.55
C ALA A 3 70.49 11.62 29.03
N ALA A 4 69.75 10.76 28.40
CA ALA A 4 69.67 10.67 26.94
C ALA A 4 68.27 11.00 26.52
N THR A 5 68.05 12.20 26.02
CA THR A 5 66.82 12.67 25.38
C THR A 5 66.77 12.13 23.97
N LEU A 6 65.76 11.29 23.67
CA LEU A 6 65.43 10.87 22.31
C LEU A 6 64.20 11.67 21.84
N ILE A 7 64.46 12.55 20.89
CA ILE A 7 63.47 13.33 20.13
C ILE A 7 62.94 12.41 19.01
N THR A 8 61.73 11.96 19.09
CA THR A 8 61.04 11.28 17.98
C THR A 8 60.20 12.27 17.18
N ALA A 9 60.66 12.57 15.99
CA ALA A 9 59.95 13.39 15.03
C ALA A 9 58.70 12.65 14.51
N ALA A 10 57.52 13.21 14.79
CA ALA A 10 56.28 12.76 14.23
C ALA A 10 56.15 13.25 12.80
N ILE A 11 56.24 12.34 11.83
CA ILE A 11 55.95 12.61 10.42
C ILE A 11 54.45 12.55 10.25
N TYR A 12 53.82 13.70 10.05
CA TYR A 12 52.42 13.79 9.63
C TYR A 12 52.31 13.43 8.17
N PHE A 13 51.79 12.24 7.85
CA PHE A 13 51.32 11.89 6.53
C PHE A 13 49.97 12.57 6.28
N LEU A 14 49.99 13.66 5.52
CA LEU A 14 48.78 14.21 4.92
C LEU A 14 48.39 13.32 3.72
N VAL A 15 47.49 12.37 3.94
CA VAL A 15 46.83 11.69 2.86
C VAL A 15 45.73 12.62 2.35
N ALA A 16 46.00 13.30 1.24
CA ALA A 16 45.00 14.02 0.47
C ALA A 16 44.14 12.99 -0.25
N CYS A 17 42.97 12.67 0.30
CA CYS A 17 41.94 11.96 -0.44
C CYS A 17 41.31 12.93 -1.43
N ASN A 18 41.85 12.94 -2.65
CA ASN A 18 41.20 13.55 -3.79
C ASN A 18 40.14 12.57 -4.33
N ASN A 19 38.94 12.60 -3.73
CA ASN A 19 37.82 11.84 -4.20
C ASN A 19 36.94 12.75 -5.05
N ASN A 20 37.39 12.98 -6.31
CA ASN A 20 36.58 13.58 -7.33
C ASN A 20 35.59 12.51 -7.83
N GLN A 21 34.61 12.15 -7.00
CA GLN A 21 33.38 11.54 -7.47
C GLN A 21 32.40 12.67 -7.75
N GLU A 22 32.26 13.00 -9.03
CA GLU A 22 31.10 13.73 -9.52
C GLU A 22 29.85 13.01 -9.01
N PRO A 23 28.91 13.74 -8.40
CA PRO A 23 27.61 13.16 -8.10
C PRO A 23 26.98 12.77 -9.46
N LYS A 24 26.77 11.47 -9.69
CA LYS A 24 25.84 11.04 -10.72
C LYS A 24 24.52 11.70 -10.38
N GLU A 25 24.17 12.67 -11.18
CA GLU A 25 22.84 13.29 -11.22
C GLU A 25 21.86 12.16 -11.49
N GLU A 26 21.26 11.67 -10.42
CA GLU A 26 20.12 10.76 -10.48
C GLU A 26 19.01 11.58 -11.11
N LYS A 27 18.78 11.32 -12.40
CA LYS A 27 17.80 11.99 -13.22
C LYS A 27 16.46 11.87 -12.53
N SER A 28 16.08 12.98 -11.85
CA SER A 28 14.73 13.15 -11.32
C SER A 28 13.73 12.76 -12.40
N PRO A 29 12.73 11.92 -12.10
CA PRO A 29 11.72 11.56 -13.09
C PRO A 29 11.07 12.84 -13.59
N ASP A 30 10.99 12.92 -14.93
CA ASP A 30 10.44 14.03 -15.69
C ASP A 30 9.05 14.38 -15.16
N PRO A 31 8.80 15.61 -14.68
CA PRO A 31 7.49 15.99 -14.14
C PRO A 31 6.37 15.99 -15.19
N GLU A 32 6.69 15.88 -16.49
CA GLU A 32 5.68 15.83 -17.57
C GLU A 32 5.04 14.46 -17.78
N LYS A 33 5.49 13.40 -17.11
CA LYS A 33 4.87 12.06 -17.20
C LYS A 33 4.07 11.68 -15.96
N MET A 34 3.76 12.64 -15.10
CA MET A 34 2.64 12.51 -14.19
C MET A 34 1.38 12.74 -15.03
N THR A 35 0.83 11.66 -15.56
CA THR A 35 -0.55 11.67 -16.05
C THR A 35 -1.39 12.26 -14.94
N ASN A 36 -2.09 13.34 -15.23
CA ASN A 36 -3.06 14.00 -14.36
C ASN A 36 -4.27 13.08 -14.11
N ASP A 37 -4.05 11.91 -13.53
CA ASP A 37 -5.06 11.23 -12.77
C ASP A 37 -5.08 11.89 -11.38
N THR A 38 -5.63 13.10 -11.35
CA THR A 38 -6.16 13.66 -10.12
C THR A 38 -7.28 12.69 -9.73
N GLU A 39 -6.95 11.65 -8.98
CA GLU A 39 -7.96 10.79 -8.35
C GLU A 39 -8.79 11.70 -7.45
N VAL A 40 -9.95 12.05 -7.94
CA VAL A 40 -10.92 12.81 -7.17
C VAL A 40 -11.43 11.85 -6.10
N HIS A 41 -10.85 11.93 -4.91
CA HIS A 41 -11.39 11.27 -3.73
C HIS A 41 -12.88 11.62 -3.62
N GLY A 42 -13.74 10.60 -3.67
CA GLY A 42 -15.19 10.76 -3.64
C GLY A 42 -15.92 10.35 -4.93
N THR A 43 -15.22 10.10 -6.05
CA THR A 43 -15.87 9.53 -7.23
C THR A 43 -16.01 8.01 -7.07
N LEU A 44 -17.25 7.55 -6.97
CA LEU A 44 -17.53 6.11 -6.84
C LEU A 44 -17.19 5.36 -8.13
N ILE A 45 -16.53 4.24 -7.96
CA ILE A 45 -16.28 3.23 -9.00
C ILE A 45 -17.62 2.57 -9.33
N LYS A 46 -18.01 2.56 -10.61
CA LYS A 46 -19.30 2.04 -11.06
C LYS A 46 -19.25 0.53 -11.35
N PRO A 47 -20.40 -0.16 -11.31
CA PRO A 47 -20.49 -1.49 -11.89
C PRO A 47 -19.97 -1.48 -13.34
N GLY A 48 -19.08 -2.41 -13.68
CA GLY A 48 -18.47 -2.49 -15.02
C GLY A 48 -17.13 -1.74 -15.17
N ASP A 49 -16.79 -0.81 -14.29
CA ASP A 49 -15.47 -0.16 -14.32
C ASP A 49 -14.33 -1.09 -13.87
N VAL A 50 -14.67 -2.19 -13.21
CA VAL A 50 -13.70 -3.16 -12.69
C VAL A 50 -13.66 -4.40 -13.57
N GLN A 51 -12.60 -4.53 -14.35
CA GLN A 51 -12.37 -5.73 -15.14
C GLN A 51 -11.62 -6.77 -14.32
N LEU A 52 -12.18 -7.96 -14.22
CA LEU A 52 -11.55 -9.10 -13.54
C LEU A 52 -10.78 -9.94 -14.55
N THR A 53 -9.57 -10.35 -14.16
CA THR A 53 -8.74 -11.24 -14.98
C THR A 53 -8.95 -12.71 -14.61
N THR A 54 -8.84 -13.60 -15.59
CA THR A 54 -8.77 -15.05 -15.40
C THR A 54 -7.75 -15.56 -16.42
N PRO A 55 -6.67 -16.18 -15.98
CA PRO A 55 -6.27 -16.41 -14.57
C PRO A 55 -5.96 -15.13 -13.81
N LEU A 56 -5.79 -15.25 -12.47
CA LEU A 56 -5.39 -14.14 -11.60
C LEU A 56 -4.05 -13.54 -12.03
N ASN A 57 -3.94 -12.22 -11.98
CA ASN A 57 -2.66 -11.55 -12.14
C ASN A 57 -1.82 -11.72 -10.87
N GLN A 58 -0.77 -12.54 -10.93
CA GLN A 58 0.07 -12.89 -9.78
C GLN A 58 0.88 -11.71 -9.23
N GLU A 59 1.23 -10.75 -10.06
CA GLU A 59 1.89 -9.51 -9.62
C GLU A 59 0.94 -8.67 -8.77
N TRP A 60 -0.31 -8.55 -9.19
CA TRP A 60 -1.35 -7.85 -8.43
C TRP A 60 -1.69 -8.57 -7.12
N VAL A 61 -1.76 -9.89 -7.13
CA VAL A 61 -1.94 -10.69 -5.91
C VAL A 61 -0.81 -10.40 -4.91
N THR A 62 0.43 -10.38 -5.38
CA THR A 62 1.60 -10.10 -4.53
C THR A 62 1.59 -8.67 -3.99
N ALA A 63 1.30 -7.68 -4.85
CA ALA A 63 1.18 -6.28 -4.45
C ALA A 63 0.03 -6.06 -3.45
N GLY A 64 -1.14 -6.66 -3.73
CA GLY A 64 -2.30 -6.60 -2.84
C GLY A 64 -2.04 -7.23 -1.47
N LYS A 65 -1.33 -8.37 -1.44
CA LYS A 65 -0.91 -8.99 -0.18
C LYS A 65 -0.01 -8.06 0.63
N LYS A 66 0.97 -7.43 0.00
CA LYS A 66 1.85 -6.45 0.67
C LYS A 66 1.05 -5.29 1.26
N THR A 67 0.08 -4.77 0.53
CA THR A 67 -0.81 -3.70 1.03
C THR A 67 -1.65 -4.20 2.20
N TYR A 68 -2.21 -5.42 2.12
CA TYR A 68 -2.94 -6.04 3.22
C TYR A 68 -2.09 -6.15 4.48
N ASP A 69 -0.87 -6.68 4.36
CA ASP A 69 0.06 -6.87 5.49
C ASP A 69 0.42 -5.54 6.18
N LEU A 70 0.47 -4.45 5.42
CA LEU A 70 0.85 -3.13 5.95
C LEU A 70 -0.32 -2.32 6.50
N LYS A 71 -1.50 -2.41 5.88
CA LYS A 71 -2.60 -1.45 6.12
C LYS A 71 -3.89 -2.08 6.63
N CYS A 72 -4.11 -3.39 6.43
CA CYS A 72 -5.43 -4.00 6.62
C CYS A 72 -5.45 -5.06 7.72
N GLN A 73 -4.37 -5.84 7.89
CA GLN A 73 -4.34 -7.03 8.74
C GLN A 73 -4.59 -6.77 10.24
N SER A 74 -4.33 -5.56 10.70
CA SER A 74 -4.59 -5.18 12.10
C SER A 74 -6.08 -5.21 12.44
N CYS A 75 -6.94 -4.96 11.45
CA CYS A 75 -8.39 -4.89 11.63
C CYS A 75 -9.14 -6.03 10.94
N HIS A 76 -8.61 -6.59 9.83
CA HIS A 76 -9.26 -7.62 9.04
C HIS A 76 -8.43 -8.91 9.00
N LYS A 77 -9.06 -10.04 9.32
CA LYS A 77 -8.46 -11.37 9.13
C LYS A 77 -8.79 -11.92 7.75
N LEU A 78 -7.93 -12.82 7.26
CA LEU A 78 -8.19 -13.56 6.00
C LEU A 78 -9.21 -14.69 6.17
N THR A 79 -9.53 -15.04 7.41
CA THR A 79 -10.59 -15.96 7.80
C THR A 79 -11.94 -15.23 7.86
N ASP A 80 -13.00 -15.88 8.32
CA ASP A 80 -14.31 -15.31 8.62
C ASP A 80 -14.36 -14.59 9.99
N GLU A 81 -13.29 -14.72 10.78
CA GLU A 81 -13.19 -14.12 12.12
C GLU A 81 -13.24 -12.58 12.02
N ARG A 82 -14.12 -11.99 12.81
CA ARG A 82 -14.19 -10.55 12.99
C ARG A 82 -13.32 -10.13 14.19
N VAL A 83 -12.45 -9.15 13.99
CA VAL A 83 -11.65 -8.52 15.05
C VAL A 83 -12.17 -7.09 15.26
N VAL A 84 -11.65 -6.11 14.55
CA VAL A 84 -12.19 -4.75 14.48
C VAL A 84 -13.16 -4.66 13.31
N GLY A 85 -12.70 -5.04 12.12
CA GLY A 85 -13.48 -5.16 10.90
C GLY A 85 -13.91 -6.61 10.63
N PRO A 86 -14.77 -6.83 9.62
CA PRO A 86 -15.20 -8.16 9.23
C PRO A 86 -14.04 -8.97 8.63
N GLY A 87 -14.09 -10.30 8.82
CA GLY A 87 -13.18 -11.21 8.15
C GLY A 87 -13.38 -11.25 6.63
N TRP A 88 -12.31 -11.49 5.89
CA TRP A 88 -12.31 -11.43 4.42
C TRP A 88 -12.65 -12.75 3.73
N ALA A 89 -12.66 -13.89 4.43
CA ALA A 89 -13.01 -15.15 3.79
C ALA A 89 -14.35 -15.07 3.04
N GLY A 90 -14.35 -15.38 1.76
CA GLY A 90 -15.53 -15.35 0.89
C GLY A 90 -16.04 -13.94 0.56
N VAL A 91 -15.31 -12.89 0.83
CA VAL A 91 -15.78 -11.50 0.57
C VAL A 91 -16.09 -11.26 -0.90
N THR A 92 -15.29 -11.81 -1.81
CA THR A 92 -15.48 -11.66 -3.27
C THR A 92 -16.63 -12.49 -3.83
N LYS A 93 -17.22 -13.37 -3.00
CA LYS A 93 -18.44 -14.10 -3.31
C LYS A 93 -19.71 -13.43 -2.76
N ARG A 94 -19.55 -12.52 -1.80
CA ARG A 94 -20.66 -11.82 -1.13
C ARG A 94 -20.83 -10.39 -1.60
N ARG A 95 -19.78 -9.79 -2.18
CA ARG A 95 -19.75 -8.38 -2.58
C ARG A 95 -19.24 -8.23 -4.00
N GLU A 96 -19.85 -7.30 -4.71
CA GLU A 96 -19.42 -6.95 -6.06
C GLU A 96 -18.04 -6.28 -6.06
N PRO A 97 -17.23 -6.49 -7.11
CA PRO A 97 -15.87 -5.94 -7.19
C PRO A 97 -15.79 -4.43 -6.97
N HIS A 98 -16.70 -3.66 -7.62
CA HIS A 98 -16.74 -2.20 -7.47
C HIS A 98 -17.13 -1.78 -6.06
N TRP A 99 -18.00 -2.53 -5.38
CA TRP A 99 -18.38 -2.27 -3.99
C TRP A 99 -17.18 -2.43 -3.04
N ILE A 100 -16.41 -3.52 -3.22
CA ILE A 100 -15.19 -3.79 -2.42
C ILE A 100 -14.19 -2.66 -2.63
N MET A 101 -13.91 -2.27 -3.87
CA MET A 101 -12.97 -1.20 -4.17
C MET A 101 -13.44 0.15 -3.60
N ASN A 102 -14.73 0.45 -3.66
CA ASN A 102 -15.28 1.67 -3.04
C ASN A 102 -15.14 1.67 -1.52
N MET A 103 -15.36 0.54 -0.85
CA MET A 103 -15.09 0.44 0.60
C MET A 103 -13.61 0.67 0.96
N ILE A 104 -12.69 0.44 0.04
CA ILE A 104 -11.26 0.68 0.24
C ILE A 104 -10.89 2.14 -0.04
N THR A 105 -11.43 2.75 -1.11
CA THR A 105 -11.01 4.07 -1.61
C THR A 105 -11.95 5.21 -1.25
N ASN A 106 -13.23 4.94 -1.03
CA ASN A 106 -14.31 5.91 -0.84
C ASN A 106 -15.16 5.59 0.40
N VAL A 107 -14.52 5.12 1.47
CA VAL A 107 -15.22 4.62 2.66
C VAL A 107 -16.20 5.63 3.26
N GLU A 108 -15.86 6.93 3.27
CA GLU A 108 -16.71 8.00 3.80
C GLU A 108 -18.02 8.06 3.02
N THR A 109 -17.95 8.14 1.68
CA THR A 109 -19.13 8.18 0.82
C THR A 109 -19.95 6.90 0.94
N MET A 110 -19.28 5.73 1.02
CA MET A 110 -19.97 4.45 1.20
C MET A 110 -20.74 4.41 2.53
N LEU A 111 -20.15 4.88 3.62
CA LEU A 111 -20.83 4.92 4.92
C LEU A 111 -21.98 5.93 4.98
N GLU A 112 -21.98 6.92 4.11
CA GLU A 112 -23.05 7.92 4.02
C GLU A 112 -24.21 7.46 3.12
N THR A 113 -23.92 6.71 2.06
CA THR A 113 -24.88 6.48 0.97
C THR A 113 -25.24 5.01 0.74
N ASP A 114 -24.42 4.05 1.19
CA ASP A 114 -24.65 2.63 0.93
C ASP A 114 -25.22 1.92 2.18
N PRO A 115 -26.43 1.34 2.11
CA PRO A 115 -27.08 0.71 3.25
C PRO A 115 -26.33 -0.50 3.82
N GLU A 116 -25.59 -1.23 2.98
CA GLU A 116 -24.82 -2.38 3.44
C GLU A 116 -23.53 -1.95 4.17
N ALA A 117 -22.92 -0.84 3.75
CA ALA A 117 -21.79 -0.25 4.46
C ALA A 117 -22.24 0.31 5.83
N GLN A 118 -23.41 0.95 5.90
CA GLN A 118 -24.01 1.44 7.13
C GLN A 118 -24.29 0.29 8.11
N LYS A 119 -24.88 -0.79 7.62
CA LYS A 119 -25.11 -1.99 8.43
C LYS A 119 -23.82 -2.63 8.95
N LEU A 120 -22.74 -2.62 8.18
CA LEU A 120 -21.44 -3.08 8.64
C LEU A 120 -20.88 -2.15 9.73
N LEU A 121 -21.06 -0.84 9.61
CA LEU A 121 -20.67 0.12 10.64
C LEU A 121 -21.42 -0.14 11.96
N GLU A 122 -22.73 -0.39 11.91
CA GLU A 122 -23.52 -0.75 13.07
C GLU A 122 -23.05 -2.04 13.74
N GLN A 123 -22.63 -3.03 12.96
CA GLN A 123 -22.12 -4.30 13.48
C GLN A 123 -20.72 -4.19 14.07
N CYS A 124 -19.85 -3.39 13.48
CA CYS A 124 -18.45 -3.26 13.89
C CYS A 124 -18.25 -2.19 14.97
N LEU A 125 -19.17 -1.22 15.08
CA LEU A 125 -19.12 -0.07 15.99
C LEU A 125 -17.86 0.81 15.83
N VAL A 126 -17.08 0.59 14.79
CA VAL A 126 -15.87 1.32 14.47
C VAL A 126 -15.90 1.69 12.98
N ARG A 127 -15.70 2.96 12.69
CA ARG A 127 -15.58 3.45 11.31
C ARG A 127 -14.25 2.99 10.73
N MET A 128 -14.29 2.36 9.55
CA MET A 128 -13.07 2.05 8.80
C MET A 128 -12.37 3.35 8.41
N PRO A 129 -11.09 3.55 8.75
CA PRO A 129 -10.36 4.73 8.32
C PRO A 129 -9.99 4.62 6.84
N ASN A 130 -9.96 5.77 6.15
CA ASN A 130 -9.47 5.84 4.79
C ASN A 130 -7.98 5.47 4.75
N GLN A 131 -7.62 4.52 3.92
CA GLN A 131 -6.24 4.04 3.79
C GLN A 131 -5.42 4.81 2.76
N ASN A 132 -6.03 5.81 2.10
CA ASN A 132 -5.43 6.63 1.04
C ASN A 132 -4.78 5.76 -0.04
N LEU A 133 -5.51 4.75 -0.50
CA LEU A 133 -5.09 3.90 -1.61
C LEU A 133 -5.64 4.45 -2.91
N SER A 134 -4.81 4.40 -3.95
CA SER A 134 -5.23 4.65 -5.31
C SER A 134 -6.20 3.57 -5.82
N LYS A 135 -6.87 3.87 -6.93
CA LYS A 135 -7.72 2.89 -7.62
C LYS A 135 -6.94 1.63 -7.99
N ASP A 136 -5.70 1.77 -8.48
CA ASP A 136 -4.86 0.64 -8.86
C ASP A 136 -4.42 -0.18 -7.65
N GLU A 137 -4.01 0.45 -6.57
CA GLU A 137 -3.68 -0.25 -5.33
C GLU A 137 -4.90 -0.99 -4.76
N SER A 138 -6.09 -0.40 -4.79
CA SER A 138 -7.32 -1.06 -4.38
C SER A 138 -7.68 -2.24 -5.29
N ARG A 139 -7.38 -2.13 -6.60
CA ARG A 139 -7.53 -3.22 -7.56
C ARG A 139 -6.57 -4.39 -7.25
N HIS A 140 -5.35 -4.11 -6.83
CA HIS A 140 -4.40 -5.14 -6.38
C HIS A 140 -4.90 -5.83 -5.10
N VAL A 141 -5.43 -5.08 -4.14
CA VAL A 141 -6.04 -5.66 -2.92
C VAL A 141 -7.23 -6.55 -3.28
N LEU A 142 -8.10 -6.13 -4.19
CA LEU A 142 -9.20 -6.96 -4.68
C LEU A 142 -8.69 -8.27 -5.31
N GLU A 143 -7.59 -8.23 -6.10
CA GLU A 143 -7.02 -9.43 -6.70
C GLU A 143 -6.48 -10.39 -5.63
N PHE A 144 -5.85 -9.86 -4.59
CA PHE A 144 -5.43 -10.65 -3.43
C PHE A 144 -6.63 -11.27 -2.69
N MET A 145 -7.72 -10.53 -2.48
CA MET A 145 -8.95 -11.07 -1.89
C MET A 145 -9.51 -12.23 -2.73
N ARG A 146 -9.51 -12.10 -4.06
CA ARG A 146 -9.94 -13.16 -4.98
C ARG A 146 -9.08 -14.42 -4.84
N SER A 147 -7.77 -14.25 -4.71
CA SER A 147 -6.83 -15.34 -4.46
C SER A 147 -7.11 -16.02 -3.12
N ASN A 148 -7.36 -15.24 -2.07
CA ASN A 148 -7.73 -15.77 -0.74
C ASN A 148 -9.04 -16.57 -0.78
N ASP A 149 -9.98 -16.19 -1.64
CA ASP A 149 -11.26 -16.85 -1.81
C ASP A 149 -11.22 -18.04 -2.80
N GLY A 150 -10.03 -18.41 -3.28
CA GLY A 150 -9.75 -19.57 -4.10
C GLY A 150 -9.96 -19.39 -5.61
N ALA A 151 -10.01 -18.15 -6.11
CA ALA A 151 -9.94 -17.90 -7.54
C ALA A 151 -8.54 -18.31 -8.08
N LYS A 152 -8.49 -18.71 -9.36
CA LYS A 152 -7.27 -19.16 -10.03
C LYS A 152 -6.98 -18.35 -11.27
#